data_a80759e94fc561222bc5a8f4f49eb778
#
_entry.id   a80759e94fc561222bc5a8f4f49eb778
#
_cell.length_a   1.000
_cell.length_b   1.000
_cell.length_c   1.000
_cell.angle_alpha   90.00
_cell.angle_beta   90.00
_cell.angle_gamma   90.00
#
_symmetry.space_group_name_H-M   'P 1'
#
loop_
_entity.id
_entity.type
_entity.pdbx_description
1 polymer ?
#
loop_
_entity_poly.entity_id
_entity_poly.type
_entity_poly.pdbx_seq_one_letter_code
_entity_poly.pdbx_strand_id
1 'polypeptide(L)'
;MEAKIMGQYIKDNFAGKKIGLLYQDDDFGSDALAGFKTAGVNFAVKVPYASGSQGAAAAAGWITKFKAAEADVVILFGVSSATSAMLGVAAQLKYAPQWMLGSVGGDATTIKLTGVPAGVLYNAIGFSPVPATTDMKDEYVKLFSDIYKEAVPGSTFDLNVLLGMNTAFMTAQALKAAGPNPTRKSLLAAIDAKGSTFANSALVPAGYSKTSHVGLTGYWVGKYSPTGDLAPVGGTYVTYTTDSGSGAVVKSTYVRPAMPAKGLPN
;
A
#
# COMPACT_ATOMS: atom_id res chain seq x y z
N MET A 1 -5.62 2.90 -8.96
CA MET A 1 -6.22 3.70 -7.85
C MET A 1 -5.18 4.31 -6.93
N GLU A 2 -4.25 3.53 -6.36
CA GLU A 2 -3.23 4.05 -5.45
C GLU A 2 -2.45 5.22 -6.04
N ALA A 3 -1.86 5.05 -7.22
CA ALA A 3 -1.09 6.10 -7.89
C ALA A 3 -1.91 7.37 -8.19
N LYS A 4 -3.23 7.22 -8.38
CA LYS A 4 -4.13 8.37 -8.55
C LYS A 4 -4.30 9.14 -7.23
N ILE A 5 -4.43 8.43 -6.10
CA ILE A 5 -4.48 9.04 -4.76
C ILE A 5 -3.14 9.70 -4.41
N MET A 6 -2.01 9.01 -4.69
CA MET A 6 -0.68 9.59 -4.54
C MET A 6 -0.52 10.86 -5.38
N GLY A 7 -1.00 10.84 -6.62
CA GLY A 7 -0.97 12.00 -7.52
C GLY A 7 -1.78 13.18 -7.01
N GLN A 8 -2.95 12.94 -6.44
CA GLN A 8 -3.73 14.01 -5.80
C GLN A 8 -2.98 14.58 -4.59
N TYR A 9 -2.39 13.71 -3.75
CA TYR A 9 -1.59 14.16 -2.60
C TYR A 9 -0.40 15.02 -3.04
N ILE A 10 0.26 14.68 -4.15
CA ILE A 10 1.36 15.47 -4.72
C ILE A 10 0.87 16.87 -5.12
N LYS A 11 -0.25 16.97 -5.81
CA LYS A 11 -0.83 18.25 -6.23
C LYS A 11 -1.16 19.14 -5.04
N ASP A 12 -1.68 18.55 -3.95
CA ASP A 12 -2.12 19.28 -2.78
C ASP A 12 -0.96 19.73 -1.88
N ASN A 13 0.16 18.98 -1.87
CA ASN A 13 1.25 19.20 -0.90
C ASN A 13 2.60 19.57 -1.53
N PHE A 14 2.80 19.31 -2.82
CA PHE A 14 4.09 19.48 -3.51
C PHE A 14 3.98 20.30 -4.80
N ALA A 15 3.07 21.28 -4.84
CA ALA A 15 2.94 22.18 -5.98
C ALA A 15 4.27 22.86 -6.30
N GLY A 16 4.67 22.86 -7.58
CA GLY A 16 5.92 23.46 -8.05
C GLY A 16 7.18 22.63 -7.78
N LYS A 17 7.08 21.49 -7.11
CA LYS A 17 8.22 20.58 -6.86
C LYS A 17 8.52 19.70 -8.07
N LYS A 18 9.80 19.39 -8.28
CA LYS A 18 10.25 18.44 -9.30
C LYS A 18 10.04 17.01 -8.79
N ILE A 19 9.18 16.28 -9.48
CA ILE A 19 8.78 14.92 -9.07
C ILE A 19 9.55 13.89 -9.88
N GLY A 20 10.22 12.97 -9.20
CA GLY A 20 10.84 11.78 -9.78
C GLY A 20 10.03 10.53 -9.47
N LEU A 21 10.03 9.55 -10.39
CA LEU A 21 9.36 8.26 -10.21
C LEU A 21 10.30 7.11 -10.53
N LEU A 22 10.51 6.21 -9.56
CA LEU A 22 11.03 4.87 -9.78
C LEU A 22 9.85 3.91 -9.88
N TYR A 23 9.79 3.09 -10.93
CA TYR A 23 8.70 2.13 -11.13
C TYR A 23 9.19 0.84 -11.78
N GLN A 24 8.53 -0.28 -11.48
CA GLN A 24 8.80 -1.55 -12.13
C GLN A 24 8.27 -1.53 -13.58
N ASP A 25 9.07 -2.00 -14.53
CA ASP A 25 8.76 -1.96 -15.96
C ASP A 25 7.96 -3.20 -16.37
N ASP A 26 6.69 -3.22 -15.95
CA ASP A 26 5.71 -4.26 -16.23
C ASP A 26 4.27 -3.70 -16.07
N ASP A 27 3.27 -4.58 -16.01
CA ASP A 27 1.87 -4.20 -15.84
C ASP A 27 1.62 -3.42 -14.54
N PHE A 28 2.34 -3.76 -13.45
CA PHE A 28 2.25 -3.05 -12.18
C PHE A 28 2.67 -1.58 -12.30
N GLY A 29 3.82 -1.33 -12.92
CA GLY A 29 4.30 0.04 -13.14
C GLY A 29 3.50 0.79 -14.21
N SER A 30 3.00 0.08 -15.23
CA SER A 30 2.14 0.66 -16.27
C SER A 30 0.81 1.14 -15.69
N ASP A 31 0.19 0.39 -14.77
CA ASP A 31 -1.02 0.82 -14.04
C ASP A 31 -0.73 2.06 -13.18
N ALA A 32 0.42 2.10 -12.52
CA ALA A 32 0.84 3.29 -11.76
C ALA A 32 0.98 4.53 -12.65
N LEU A 33 1.64 4.40 -13.80
CA LEU A 33 1.79 5.50 -14.76
C LEU A 33 0.42 6.01 -15.25
N ALA A 34 -0.52 5.11 -15.52
CA ALA A 34 -1.89 5.47 -15.90
C ALA A 34 -2.61 6.24 -14.77
N GLY A 35 -2.46 5.79 -13.52
CA GLY A 35 -3.03 6.45 -12.34
C GLY A 35 -2.46 7.86 -12.14
N PHE A 36 -1.15 8.03 -12.20
CA PHE A 36 -0.49 9.35 -12.11
C PHE A 36 -0.88 10.27 -13.25
N LYS A 37 -0.98 9.75 -14.48
CA LYS A 37 -1.46 10.52 -15.64
C LYS A 37 -2.88 11.01 -15.42
N THR A 38 -3.78 10.16 -14.93
CA THR A 38 -5.16 10.54 -14.60
C THR A 38 -5.21 11.63 -13.53
N ALA A 39 -4.31 11.59 -12.55
CA ALA A 39 -4.17 12.63 -11.54
C ALA A 39 -3.49 13.91 -12.07
N GLY A 40 -2.98 13.91 -13.29
CA GLY A 40 -2.30 15.08 -13.89
C GLY A 40 -0.92 15.37 -13.31
N VAL A 41 -0.19 14.33 -12.87
CA VAL A 41 1.19 14.48 -12.37
C VAL A 41 2.17 14.56 -13.54
N ASN A 42 3.00 15.58 -13.54
CA ASN A 42 4.12 15.74 -14.45
C ASN A 42 5.42 15.34 -13.73
N PHE A 43 6.18 14.43 -14.35
CA PHE A 43 7.45 13.97 -13.81
C PHE A 43 8.63 14.69 -14.46
N ALA A 44 9.57 15.20 -13.65
CA ALA A 44 10.86 15.67 -14.11
C ALA A 44 11.71 14.50 -14.65
N VAL A 45 11.57 13.33 -14.03
CA VAL A 45 12.25 12.09 -14.47
C VAL A 45 11.44 10.86 -14.08
N LYS A 46 11.40 9.89 -15.00
CA LYS A 46 10.87 8.54 -14.78
C LYS A 46 11.99 7.52 -14.97
N VAL A 47 12.17 6.65 -14.00
CA VAL A 47 13.22 5.64 -14.00
C VAL A 47 12.57 4.25 -13.93
N PRO A 48 12.47 3.53 -15.07
CA PRO A 48 12.02 2.15 -15.06
C PRO A 48 13.12 1.22 -14.53
N TYR A 49 12.72 0.11 -13.90
CA TYR A 49 13.59 -1.00 -13.58
C TYR A 49 12.92 -2.33 -13.92
N ALA A 50 13.68 -3.29 -14.47
CA ALA A 50 13.16 -4.62 -14.73
C ALA A 50 13.07 -5.44 -13.44
N SER A 51 12.05 -6.28 -13.32
CA SER A 51 11.95 -7.24 -12.22
C SER A 51 13.21 -8.12 -12.15
N GLY A 52 13.73 -8.34 -10.93
CA GLY A 52 14.98 -9.08 -10.71
C GLY A 52 16.28 -8.27 -10.89
N SER A 53 16.20 -6.99 -11.35
CA SER A 53 17.39 -6.14 -11.58
C SER A 53 17.70 -5.17 -10.43
N GLN A 54 17.01 -5.27 -9.31
CA GLN A 54 17.08 -4.33 -8.19
C GLN A 54 18.24 -4.65 -7.24
N GLY A 55 19.44 -4.27 -7.60
CA GLY A 55 20.64 -4.37 -6.74
C GLY A 55 21.24 -2.99 -6.42
N ALA A 56 22.27 -2.97 -5.56
CA ALA A 56 22.92 -1.73 -5.15
C ALA A 56 23.50 -0.93 -6.32
N ALA A 57 24.10 -1.60 -7.32
CA ALA A 57 24.64 -0.94 -8.52
C ALA A 57 23.53 -0.26 -9.32
N ALA A 58 22.38 -0.93 -9.52
CA ALA A 58 21.22 -0.34 -10.17
C ALA A 58 20.70 0.88 -9.40
N ALA A 59 20.58 0.76 -8.08
CA ALA A 59 20.12 1.85 -7.21
C ALA A 59 21.03 3.08 -7.28
N ALA A 60 22.33 2.92 -7.36
CA ALA A 60 23.27 4.02 -7.56
C ALA A 60 23.02 4.75 -8.90
N GLY A 61 22.75 3.98 -9.96
CA GLY A 61 22.37 4.53 -11.26
C GLY A 61 21.04 5.28 -11.23
N TRP A 62 20.04 4.78 -10.50
CA TRP A 62 18.76 5.47 -10.33
C TRP A 62 18.92 6.80 -9.61
N ILE A 63 19.70 6.82 -8.49
CA ILE A 63 20.00 8.03 -7.72
C ILE A 63 20.68 9.08 -8.60
N THR A 64 21.63 8.67 -9.44
CA THR A 64 22.29 9.58 -10.37
C THR A 64 21.29 10.29 -11.29
N LYS A 65 20.29 9.56 -11.82
CA LYS A 65 19.23 10.13 -12.67
C LYS A 65 18.35 11.12 -11.89
N PHE A 66 17.97 10.80 -10.65
CA PHE A 66 17.17 11.69 -9.81
C PHE A 66 17.93 12.96 -9.42
N LYS A 67 19.22 12.84 -9.09
CA LYS A 67 20.09 14.01 -8.82
C LYS A 67 20.23 14.90 -10.06
N ALA A 68 20.46 14.32 -11.22
CA ALA A 68 20.59 15.07 -12.48
C ALA A 68 19.30 15.82 -12.87
N ALA A 69 18.14 15.26 -12.51
CA ALA A 69 16.83 15.91 -12.69
C ALA A 69 16.48 16.88 -11.57
N GLU A 70 17.32 16.99 -10.54
CA GLU A 70 17.06 17.80 -9.33
C GLU A 70 15.70 17.48 -8.70
N ALA A 71 15.37 16.18 -8.58
CA ALA A 71 14.08 15.75 -8.05
C ALA A 71 13.96 16.11 -6.55
N ASP A 72 12.97 16.94 -6.20
CA ASP A 72 12.63 17.30 -4.82
C ASP A 72 11.91 16.17 -4.09
N VAL A 73 11.00 15.48 -4.81
CA VAL A 73 10.20 14.36 -4.32
C VAL A 73 10.48 13.15 -5.18
N VAL A 74 10.81 12.04 -4.57
CA VAL A 74 11.04 10.77 -5.29
C VAL A 74 10.03 9.73 -4.84
N ILE A 75 9.23 9.26 -5.79
CA ILE A 75 8.25 8.22 -5.60
C ILE A 75 8.90 6.88 -5.86
N LEU A 76 8.74 5.94 -4.94
CA LEU A 76 9.16 4.55 -5.07
C LEU A 76 7.91 3.69 -5.25
N PHE A 77 7.53 3.45 -6.52
CA PHE A 77 6.40 2.61 -6.88
C PHE A 77 6.91 1.28 -7.41
N GLY A 78 7.35 0.42 -6.51
CA GLY A 78 8.01 -0.83 -6.81
C GLY A 78 7.82 -1.86 -5.70
N VAL A 79 8.54 -2.97 -5.79
CA VAL A 79 8.57 -4.01 -4.75
C VAL A 79 9.55 -3.65 -3.63
N SER A 80 9.40 -4.29 -2.46
CA SER A 80 10.19 -4.00 -1.26
C SER A 80 11.71 -4.11 -1.47
N SER A 81 12.17 -5.05 -2.32
CA SER A 81 13.60 -5.19 -2.62
C SER A 81 14.16 -3.98 -3.39
N ALA A 82 13.41 -3.42 -4.34
CA ALA A 82 13.81 -2.22 -5.07
C ALA A 82 13.83 -0.99 -4.14
N THR A 83 12.79 -0.86 -3.30
CA THR A 83 12.72 0.20 -2.29
C THR A 83 13.90 0.13 -1.31
N SER A 84 14.19 -1.05 -0.78
CA SER A 84 15.30 -1.27 0.16
C SER A 84 16.66 -0.99 -0.48
N ALA A 85 16.89 -1.44 -1.72
CA ALA A 85 18.12 -1.14 -2.45
C ALA A 85 18.28 0.36 -2.65
N MET A 86 17.21 1.05 -3.09
CA MET A 86 17.22 2.50 -3.29
C MET A 86 17.53 3.27 -2.00
N LEU A 87 16.83 2.96 -0.91
CA LEU A 87 17.00 3.62 0.37
C LEU A 87 18.36 3.33 1.01
N GLY A 88 18.85 2.07 0.92
CA GLY A 88 20.15 1.68 1.44
C GLY A 88 21.30 2.41 0.75
N VAL A 89 21.29 2.51 -0.57
CA VAL A 89 22.30 3.26 -1.34
C VAL A 89 22.13 4.77 -1.13
N ALA A 90 20.90 5.26 -1.05
CA ALA A 90 20.64 6.67 -0.76
C ALA A 90 21.26 7.10 0.59
N ALA A 91 21.14 6.24 1.62
CA ALA A 91 21.79 6.47 2.92
C ALA A 91 23.30 6.62 2.78
N GLN A 92 23.96 5.70 2.05
CA GLN A 92 25.41 5.73 1.83
C GLN A 92 25.86 6.99 1.06
N LEU A 93 25.07 7.41 0.06
CA LEU A 93 25.34 8.57 -0.77
C LEU A 93 24.85 9.89 -0.17
N LYS A 94 24.28 9.87 1.04
CA LYS A 94 23.66 11.02 1.72
C LYS A 94 22.66 11.75 0.82
N TYR A 95 21.86 10.98 0.05
CA TYR A 95 20.82 11.49 -0.82
C TYR A 95 19.47 11.37 -0.10
N ALA A 96 18.84 12.50 0.19
CA ALA A 96 17.65 12.57 1.03
C ALA A 96 16.59 13.52 0.42
N PRO A 97 15.97 13.15 -0.71
CA PRO A 97 14.80 13.89 -1.20
C PRO A 97 13.61 13.61 -0.27
N GLN A 98 12.48 14.28 -0.53
CA GLN A 98 11.23 13.83 0.08
C GLN A 98 10.84 12.47 -0.53
N TRP A 99 10.94 11.42 0.25
CA TRP A 99 10.51 10.08 -0.18
C TRP A 99 9.00 9.92 -0.12
N MET A 100 8.42 9.24 -1.12
CA MET A 100 7.02 8.81 -1.16
C MET A 100 6.97 7.36 -1.63
N LEU A 101 6.41 6.47 -0.82
CA LEU A 101 6.43 5.03 -1.04
C LEU A 101 5.01 4.50 -1.32
N GLY A 102 4.88 3.72 -2.39
CA GLY A 102 3.67 2.93 -2.65
C GLY A 102 3.52 1.81 -1.62
N SER A 103 2.30 1.33 -1.43
CA SER A 103 1.95 0.36 -0.38
C SER A 103 2.73 -0.97 -0.50
N VAL A 104 2.98 -1.45 -1.72
CA VAL A 104 3.69 -2.72 -1.94
C VAL A 104 5.14 -2.65 -1.51
N GLY A 105 5.86 -1.60 -1.92
CA GLY A 105 7.28 -1.41 -1.59
C GLY A 105 7.51 -0.68 -0.26
N GLY A 106 6.47 -0.12 0.33
CA GLY A 106 6.53 0.71 1.52
C GLY A 106 6.25 -0.02 2.84
N ASP A 107 6.26 -1.36 2.84
CA ASP A 107 6.11 -2.09 4.10
C ASP A 107 7.29 -1.82 5.04
N ALA A 108 7.01 -1.04 6.09
CA ALA A 108 8.00 -0.62 7.09
C ALA A 108 8.74 -1.80 7.72
N THR A 109 8.02 -2.90 7.98
CA THR A 109 8.57 -4.10 8.62
C THR A 109 9.58 -4.78 7.70
N THR A 110 9.21 -5.03 6.44
CA THR A 110 10.08 -5.63 5.43
C THR A 110 11.31 -4.77 5.17
N ILE A 111 11.14 -3.44 5.04
CA ILE A 111 12.28 -2.52 4.83
C ILE A 111 13.26 -2.59 6.02
N LYS A 112 12.78 -2.59 7.25
CA LYS A 112 13.63 -2.71 8.44
C LYS A 112 14.41 -4.03 8.47
N LEU A 113 13.79 -5.14 8.09
CA LEU A 113 14.42 -6.46 8.02
C LEU A 113 15.57 -6.51 7.00
N THR A 114 15.60 -5.66 6.01
CA THR A 114 16.71 -5.56 5.04
C THR A 114 17.90 -4.75 5.54
N GLY A 115 17.86 -4.23 6.76
CA GLY A 115 18.94 -3.45 7.36
C GLY A 115 19.01 -1.99 6.91
N VAL A 116 17.98 -1.48 6.21
CA VAL A 116 17.87 -0.05 5.89
C VAL A 116 17.72 0.75 7.19
N PRO A 117 18.58 1.77 7.44
CA PRO A 117 18.48 2.57 8.65
C PRO A 117 17.14 3.29 8.74
N ALA A 118 16.47 3.23 9.88
CA ALA A 118 15.15 3.85 10.10
C ALA A 118 15.18 5.36 9.81
N GLY A 119 16.28 6.04 10.07
CA GLY A 119 16.45 7.47 9.80
C GLY A 119 16.30 7.86 8.33
N VAL A 120 16.53 6.94 7.39
CA VAL A 120 16.34 7.20 5.94
C VAL A 120 14.84 7.28 5.59
N LEU A 121 14.01 6.56 6.33
CA LEU A 121 12.55 6.58 6.18
C LEU A 121 11.90 7.76 6.91
N TYR A 122 12.58 8.36 7.88
CA TYR A 122 11.98 9.39 8.72
C TYR A 122 11.36 10.51 7.87
N ASN A 123 10.10 10.82 8.14
CA ASN A 123 9.26 11.75 7.36
C ASN A 123 8.95 11.34 5.92
N ALA A 124 9.38 10.17 5.44
CA ALA A 124 8.87 9.64 4.19
C ALA A 124 7.34 9.48 4.28
N ILE A 125 6.67 9.63 3.14
CA ILE A 125 5.23 9.49 3.02
C ILE A 125 4.94 8.07 2.55
N GLY A 126 4.00 7.40 3.21
CA GLY A 126 3.54 6.06 2.84
C GLY A 126 2.04 6.01 2.67
N PHE A 127 1.59 5.00 1.95
CA PHE A 127 0.17 4.72 1.69
C PHE A 127 -0.16 3.29 2.08
N SER A 128 -1.32 3.08 2.69
CA SER A 128 -1.80 1.73 3.01
C SER A 128 -3.33 1.67 2.99
N PRO A 129 -3.93 0.57 2.53
CA PRO A 129 -5.38 0.37 2.57
C PRO A 129 -5.85 -0.20 3.91
N VAL A 130 -4.94 -0.77 4.70
CA VAL A 130 -5.21 -1.44 5.98
C VAL A 130 -4.49 -0.71 7.11
N PRO A 131 -4.89 -0.88 8.38
CA PRO A 131 -4.21 -0.26 9.51
C PRO A 131 -2.71 -0.59 9.55
N ALA A 132 -1.93 0.22 10.26
CA ALA A 132 -0.53 -0.09 10.50
C ALA A 132 -0.41 -1.44 11.26
N THR A 133 0.54 -2.29 10.86
CA THR A 133 0.75 -3.61 11.50
C THR A 133 1.15 -3.53 12.97
N THR A 134 1.56 -2.35 13.42
CA THR A 134 1.89 -2.04 14.81
C THR A 134 0.72 -1.51 15.64
N ASP A 135 -0.42 -1.23 15.02
CA ASP A 135 -1.61 -0.72 15.71
C ASP A 135 -2.40 -1.85 16.39
N MET A 136 -1.89 -2.31 17.53
CA MET A 136 -2.53 -3.36 18.32
C MET A 136 -3.84 -2.94 19.03
N LYS A 137 -4.27 -1.68 18.85
CA LYS A 137 -5.60 -1.23 19.30
C LYS A 137 -6.66 -1.55 18.24
N ASP A 138 -6.25 -1.74 16.99
CA ASP A 138 -7.14 -2.19 15.94
C ASP A 138 -7.49 -3.67 16.13
N GLU A 139 -8.79 -3.98 16.16
CA GLU A 139 -9.29 -5.33 16.46
C GLU A 139 -8.83 -6.37 15.44
N TYR A 140 -8.76 -6.02 14.14
CA TYR A 140 -8.33 -6.93 13.08
C TYR A 140 -6.82 -7.16 13.12
N VAL A 141 -6.04 -6.10 13.33
CA VAL A 141 -4.58 -6.21 13.47
C VAL A 141 -4.25 -7.11 14.66
N LYS A 142 -4.90 -6.89 15.79
CA LYS A 142 -4.70 -7.69 17.00
C LYS A 142 -5.06 -9.16 16.75
N LEU A 143 -6.27 -9.43 16.24
CA LEU A 143 -6.73 -10.80 15.99
C LEU A 143 -5.79 -11.55 15.03
N PHE A 144 -5.47 -10.93 13.89
CA PHE A 144 -4.64 -11.57 12.88
C PHE A 144 -3.20 -11.78 13.37
N SER A 145 -2.66 -10.81 14.12
CA SER A 145 -1.35 -10.97 14.75
C SER A 145 -1.32 -12.11 15.77
N ASP A 146 -2.36 -12.23 16.59
CA ASP A 146 -2.43 -13.29 17.61
C ASP A 146 -2.52 -14.67 16.96
N ILE A 147 -3.43 -14.83 15.97
CA ILE A 147 -3.55 -16.10 15.20
C ILE A 147 -2.23 -16.44 14.50
N TYR A 148 -1.59 -15.46 13.86
CA TYR A 148 -0.36 -15.68 13.11
C TYR A 148 0.79 -16.10 14.03
N LYS A 149 0.95 -15.46 15.18
CA LYS A 149 1.99 -15.83 16.17
C LYS A 149 1.79 -17.22 16.75
N GLU A 150 0.54 -17.65 16.95
CA GLU A 150 0.21 -19.00 17.38
C GLU A 150 0.52 -20.01 16.29
N ALA A 151 0.12 -19.76 15.05
CA ALA A 151 0.29 -20.68 13.93
C ALA A 151 1.75 -20.78 13.42
N VAL A 152 2.51 -19.67 13.49
CA VAL A 152 3.88 -19.58 12.98
C VAL A 152 4.78 -18.89 14.02
N PRO A 153 5.12 -19.58 15.10
CA PRO A 153 5.93 -18.99 16.18
C PRO A 153 7.27 -18.46 15.71
N GLY A 154 7.67 -17.28 16.20
CA GLY A 154 8.95 -16.67 15.87
C GLY A 154 8.97 -15.89 14.54
N SER A 155 7.88 -15.90 13.79
CA SER A 155 7.77 -15.16 12.54
C SER A 155 7.34 -13.71 12.76
N THR A 156 7.67 -12.83 11.81
CA THR A 156 7.35 -11.40 11.86
C THR A 156 5.98 -11.17 11.22
N PHE A 157 5.11 -10.45 11.94
CA PHE A 157 3.83 -9.99 11.43
C PHE A 157 4.03 -8.69 10.64
N ASP A 158 4.03 -8.76 9.32
CA ASP A 158 4.22 -7.66 8.39
C ASP A 158 2.94 -7.33 7.60
N LEU A 159 3.02 -6.36 6.69
CA LEU A 159 1.88 -5.95 5.87
C LEU A 159 1.41 -7.07 4.94
N ASN A 160 2.32 -7.89 4.41
CA ASN A 160 1.94 -8.99 3.52
C ASN A 160 1.16 -10.06 4.29
N VAL A 161 1.59 -10.35 5.54
CA VAL A 161 0.86 -11.25 6.44
C VAL A 161 -0.52 -10.69 6.76
N LEU A 162 -0.63 -9.41 7.13
CA LEU A 162 -1.92 -8.76 7.41
C LEU A 162 -2.86 -8.83 6.21
N LEU A 163 -2.37 -8.54 5.00
CA LEU A 163 -3.16 -8.63 3.76
C LEU A 163 -3.54 -10.08 3.42
N GLY A 164 -2.63 -11.02 3.62
CA GLY A 164 -2.91 -12.45 3.44
C GLY A 164 -3.99 -12.97 4.39
N MET A 165 -3.90 -12.61 5.67
CA MET A 165 -4.90 -12.95 6.69
C MET A 165 -6.26 -12.30 6.37
N ASN A 166 -6.26 -11.04 5.94
CA ASN A 166 -7.47 -10.36 5.50
C ASN A 166 -8.13 -11.07 4.30
N THR A 167 -7.33 -11.47 3.32
CA THR A 167 -7.80 -12.21 2.15
C THR A 167 -8.39 -13.57 2.54
N ALA A 168 -7.74 -14.30 3.43
CA ALA A 168 -8.24 -15.58 3.96
C ALA A 168 -9.56 -15.38 4.71
N PHE A 169 -9.67 -14.32 5.53
CA PHE A 169 -10.88 -13.98 6.27
C PHE A 169 -12.06 -13.65 5.34
N MET A 170 -11.82 -12.88 4.28
CA MET A 170 -12.84 -12.58 3.27
C MET A 170 -13.21 -13.84 2.45
N THR A 171 -12.24 -14.69 2.13
CA THR A 171 -12.46 -15.95 1.40
C THR A 171 -13.35 -16.90 2.21
N ALA A 172 -13.13 -17.00 3.52
CA ALA A 172 -13.99 -17.82 4.39
C ALA A 172 -15.46 -17.32 4.38
N GLN A 173 -15.65 -15.99 4.38
CA GLN A 173 -17.00 -15.41 4.26
C GLN A 173 -17.63 -15.68 2.90
N ALA A 174 -16.85 -15.59 1.82
CA ALA A 174 -17.35 -15.89 0.46
C ALA A 174 -17.76 -17.36 0.31
N LEU A 175 -16.96 -18.29 0.84
CA LEU A 175 -17.28 -19.73 0.86
C LEU A 175 -18.56 -20.00 1.65
N LYS A 176 -18.69 -19.40 2.83
CA LYS A 176 -19.89 -19.52 3.66
C LYS A 176 -21.13 -18.98 2.94
N ALA A 177 -21.01 -17.82 2.30
CA ALA A 177 -22.09 -17.21 1.53
C ALA A 177 -22.48 -18.02 0.28
N ALA A 178 -21.55 -18.77 -0.30
CA ALA A 178 -21.79 -19.67 -1.45
C ALA A 178 -22.53 -20.95 -1.08
N GLY A 179 -22.62 -21.30 0.21
CA GLY A 179 -23.36 -22.45 0.74
C GLY A 179 -22.50 -23.70 0.95
N PRO A 180 -23.12 -24.82 1.42
CA PRO A 180 -22.40 -26.00 1.88
C PRO A 180 -21.68 -26.79 0.77
N ASN A 181 -22.11 -26.62 -0.48
CA ASN A 181 -21.50 -27.25 -1.66
C ASN A 181 -21.06 -26.17 -2.67
N PRO A 182 -20.01 -25.39 -2.34
CA PRO A 182 -19.61 -24.26 -3.17
C PRO A 182 -19.07 -24.74 -4.52
N THR A 183 -19.58 -24.14 -5.58
CA THR A 183 -19.06 -24.25 -6.93
C THR A 183 -18.36 -22.93 -7.30
N ARG A 184 -17.53 -22.93 -8.36
CA ARG A 184 -16.96 -21.68 -8.87
C ARG A 184 -18.06 -20.65 -9.18
N LYS A 185 -19.18 -21.09 -9.76
CA LYS A 185 -20.32 -20.22 -10.10
C LYS A 185 -20.99 -19.63 -8.85
N SER A 186 -21.29 -20.45 -7.84
CA SER A 186 -21.92 -19.96 -6.61
C SER A 186 -21.00 -19.07 -5.80
N LEU A 187 -19.68 -19.34 -5.79
CA LEU A 187 -18.70 -18.52 -5.12
C LEU A 187 -18.60 -17.11 -5.75
N LEU A 188 -18.50 -17.04 -7.09
CA LEU A 188 -18.49 -15.76 -7.79
C LEU A 188 -19.80 -14.99 -7.56
N ALA A 189 -20.95 -15.66 -7.66
CA ALA A 189 -22.24 -15.04 -7.38
C ALA A 189 -22.34 -14.50 -5.93
N ALA A 190 -21.77 -15.20 -4.96
CA ALA A 190 -21.72 -14.76 -3.57
C ALA A 190 -20.85 -13.50 -3.39
N ILE A 191 -19.69 -13.46 -4.05
CA ILE A 191 -18.80 -12.28 -4.04
C ILE A 191 -19.49 -11.10 -4.71
N ASP A 192 -20.09 -11.29 -5.89
CA ASP A 192 -20.80 -10.23 -6.61
C ASP A 192 -21.97 -9.64 -5.81
N ALA A 193 -22.68 -10.48 -5.06
CA ALA A 193 -23.86 -10.07 -4.30
C ALA A 193 -23.53 -9.50 -2.91
N LYS A 194 -22.48 -9.99 -2.25
CA LYS A 194 -22.20 -9.72 -0.83
C LYS A 194 -20.79 -9.23 -0.56
N GLY A 195 -19.86 -9.30 -1.51
CA GLY A 195 -18.43 -9.03 -1.28
C GLY A 195 -18.15 -7.63 -0.72
N SER A 196 -18.95 -6.63 -1.10
CA SER A 196 -18.85 -5.27 -0.56
C SER A 196 -19.21 -5.16 0.94
N THR A 197 -19.91 -6.17 1.50
CA THR A 197 -20.32 -6.21 2.91
C THR A 197 -19.48 -7.16 3.76
N PHE A 198 -18.51 -7.87 3.17
CA PHE A 198 -17.64 -8.76 3.93
C PHE A 198 -16.82 -7.98 4.95
N ALA A 199 -16.81 -8.47 6.18
CA ALA A 199 -15.96 -7.94 7.23
C ALA A 199 -14.49 -8.10 6.83
N ASN A 200 -13.71 -7.05 7.00
CA ASN A 200 -12.29 -7.03 6.60
C ASN A 200 -11.52 -5.95 7.34
N SER A 201 -10.19 -6.04 7.33
CA SER A 201 -9.31 -5.09 8.01
C SER A 201 -9.14 -3.75 7.29
N ALA A 202 -9.62 -3.61 6.04
CA ALA A 202 -9.42 -2.38 5.30
C ALA A 202 -10.14 -1.19 5.93
N LEU A 203 -9.51 -0.03 5.87
CA LEU A 203 -10.05 1.25 6.33
C LEU A 203 -10.86 1.98 5.25
N VAL A 204 -11.17 1.26 4.17
CA VAL A 204 -11.95 1.71 3.01
C VAL A 204 -12.97 0.64 2.65
N PRO A 205 -14.08 1.00 1.99
CA PRO A 205 -15.07 0.01 1.60
C PRO A 205 -14.48 -0.99 0.59
N ALA A 206 -14.90 -2.24 0.67
CA ALA A 206 -14.64 -3.21 -0.38
C ALA A 206 -15.47 -2.87 -1.63
N GLY A 207 -14.85 -2.91 -2.81
CA GLY A 207 -15.47 -2.47 -4.06
C GLY A 207 -16.05 -3.60 -4.91
N TYR A 208 -16.23 -4.81 -4.36
CA TYR A 208 -16.76 -5.95 -5.10
C TYR A 208 -18.21 -5.75 -5.53
N SER A 209 -18.49 -6.00 -6.80
CA SER A 209 -19.83 -5.97 -7.39
C SER A 209 -19.82 -6.77 -8.68
N LYS A 210 -20.98 -6.91 -9.35
CA LYS A 210 -21.09 -7.50 -10.69
C LYS A 210 -20.23 -6.82 -11.76
N THR A 211 -19.85 -5.57 -11.55
CA THR A 211 -19.10 -4.75 -12.51
C THR A 211 -17.72 -4.33 -12.01
N SER A 212 -17.36 -4.72 -10.80
CA SER A 212 -16.04 -4.40 -10.20
C SER A 212 -15.51 -5.58 -9.39
N HIS A 213 -14.29 -5.96 -9.68
CA HIS A 213 -13.52 -6.96 -8.90
C HIS A 213 -12.43 -6.32 -8.03
N VAL A 214 -12.52 -5.02 -7.80
CA VAL A 214 -11.56 -4.27 -6.99
C VAL A 214 -11.93 -4.41 -5.52
N GLY A 215 -11.09 -5.11 -4.76
CA GLY A 215 -11.30 -5.34 -3.33
C GLY A 215 -11.01 -4.11 -2.46
N LEU A 216 -9.96 -3.36 -2.78
CA LEU A 216 -9.50 -2.21 -2.00
C LEU A 216 -9.73 -0.93 -2.81
N THR A 217 -10.58 -0.04 -2.32
CA THR A 217 -11.04 1.16 -3.07
C THR A 217 -10.36 2.45 -2.63
N GLY A 218 -9.37 2.38 -1.75
CA GLY A 218 -8.68 3.57 -1.28
C GLY A 218 -7.53 3.27 -0.32
N TYR A 219 -6.90 4.35 0.15
CA TYR A 219 -5.70 4.32 0.98
C TYR A 219 -5.73 5.46 2.00
N TRP A 220 -5.15 5.24 3.16
CA TRP A 220 -4.77 6.32 4.05
C TRP A 220 -3.33 6.75 3.79
N VAL A 221 -3.03 7.97 4.18
CA VAL A 221 -1.70 8.56 4.04
C VAL A 221 -1.08 8.68 5.42
N GLY A 222 0.16 8.21 5.53
CA GLY A 222 0.94 8.29 6.76
C GLY A 222 2.33 8.84 6.54
N LYS A 223 3.06 8.98 7.64
CA LYS A 223 4.48 9.27 7.64
C LYS A 223 5.24 8.21 8.42
N TYR A 224 6.45 7.92 7.96
CA TYR A 224 7.34 7.06 8.71
C TYR A 224 7.91 7.80 9.91
N SER A 225 7.83 7.15 11.07
CA SER A 225 8.35 7.64 12.35
C SER A 225 9.89 7.58 12.40
N PRO A 226 10.53 8.16 13.42
CA PRO A 226 11.97 7.99 13.64
C PRO A 226 12.41 6.53 13.79
N THR A 227 11.50 5.63 14.20
CA THR A 227 11.74 4.19 14.32
C THR A 227 11.47 3.43 13.01
N GLY A 228 11.08 4.15 11.94
CA GLY A 228 10.80 3.57 10.63
C GLY A 228 9.44 2.89 10.52
N ASP A 229 8.53 3.12 11.46
CA ASP A 229 7.16 2.59 11.40
C ASP A 229 6.25 3.57 10.67
N LEU A 230 5.38 3.06 9.78
CA LEU A 230 4.37 3.88 9.14
C LEU A 230 3.24 4.18 10.12
N ALA A 231 2.97 5.45 10.35
CA ALA A 231 1.94 5.90 11.28
C ALA A 231 1.03 6.97 10.64
N PRO A 232 -0.26 7.02 11.01
CA PRO A 232 -1.16 8.06 10.52
C PRO A 232 -0.72 9.44 11.03
N VAL A 233 -0.81 10.44 10.16
CA VAL A 233 -0.50 11.83 10.51
C VAL A 233 -1.51 12.33 11.54
N GLY A 234 -1.03 12.86 12.67
CA GLY A 234 -1.92 13.32 13.75
C GLY A 234 -2.60 12.19 14.53
N GLY A 235 -2.15 10.95 14.40
CA GLY A 235 -2.66 9.80 15.16
C GLY A 235 -4.01 9.27 14.71
N THR A 236 -4.58 9.79 13.61
CA THR A 236 -5.89 9.37 13.08
C THR A 236 -5.77 8.99 11.61
N TYR A 237 -6.34 7.85 11.22
CA TYR A 237 -6.39 7.43 9.83
C TYR A 237 -7.31 8.36 9.02
N VAL A 238 -6.73 9.06 8.06
CA VAL A 238 -7.47 9.82 7.05
C VAL A 238 -7.36 9.08 5.73
N THR A 239 -8.47 8.48 5.31
CA THR A 239 -8.54 7.67 4.10
C THR A 239 -9.07 8.46 2.92
N TYR A 240 -8.57 8.13 1.75
CA TYR A 240 -9.02 8.64 0.45
C TYR A 240 -9.46 7.48 -0.42
N THR A 241 -10.54 7.69 -1.18
CA THR A 241 -11.09 6.72 -2.11
C THR A 241 -11.27 7.34 -3.49
N THR A 242 -11.28 6.50 -4.51
CA THR A 242 -11.54 6.87 -5.89
C THR A 242 -11.99 5.65 -6.68
N ASP A 243 -12.45 5.85 -7.91
CA ASP A 243 -12.71 4.76 -8.86
C ASP A 243 -11.43 4.39 -9.66
N SER A 244 -11.54 3.35 -10.47
CA SER A 244 -10.47 2.93 -11.40
C SER A 244 -10.38 3.83 -12.65
N GLY A 245 -11.34 4.72 -12.85
CA GLY A 245 -11.44 5.61 -14.00
C GLY A 245 -11.07 7.05 -13.68
N SER A 246 -11.85 7.99 -14.21
CA SER A 246 -11.61 9.43 -14.13
C SER A 246 -12.29 10.13 -12.94
N GLY A 247 -13.03 9.41 -12.08
CA GLY A 247 -13.69 9.99 -10.91
C GLY A 247 -12.71 10.68 -9.96
N ALA A 248 -13.18 11.65 -9.20
CA ALA A 248 -12.33 12.40 -8.27
C ALA A 248 -11.76 11.52 -7.14
N VAL A 249 -10.60 11.90 -6.63
CA VAL A 249 -10.11 11.42 -5.33
C VAL A 249 -10.84 12.20 -4.26
N VAL A 250 -11.50 11.50 -3.35
CA VAL A 250 -12.28 12.13 -2.27
C VAL A 250 -11.87 11.56 -0.92
N LYS A 251 -11.99 12.37 0.13
CA LYS A 251 -11.82 11.88 1.50
C LYS A 251 -12.96 10.92 1.80
N SER A 252 -12.61 9.73 2.27
CA SER A 252 -13.61 8.71 2.63
C SER A 252 -14.31 9.07 3.94
N THR A 253 -15.61 8.86 3.96
CA THR A 253 -16.44 8.91 5.17
C THR A 253 -16.78 7.51 5.69
N TYR A 254 -16.15 6.48 5.12
CA TYR A 254 -16.40 5.10 5.51
C TYR A 254 -15.99 4.84 6.95
N VAL A 255 -16.90 4.26 7.68
CA VAL A 255 -16.66 3.73 9.01
C VAL A 255 -16.69 2.21 8.91
N ARG A 256 -15.55 1.58 9.16
CA ARG A 256 -15.44 0.13 9.12
C ARG A 256 -16.37 -0.48 10.19
N PRO A 257 -17.20 -1.46 9.83
CA PRO A 257 -17.99 -2.20 10.79
C PRO A 257 -17.10 -2.84 11.87
N ALA A 258 -17.62 -2.91 13.10
CA ALA A 258 -16.96 -3.64 14.17
C ALA A 258 -16.72 -5.10 13.76
N MET A 259 -15.65 -5.69 14.28
CA MET A 259 -15.35 -7.10 14.06
C MET A 259 -16.51 -7.96 14.58
N PRO A 260 -16.94 -9.00 13.84
CA PRO A 260 -17.93 -9.95 14.33
C PRO A 260 -17.50 -10.57 15.65
N ALA A 261 -18.42 -10.68 16.60
CA ALA A 261 -18.12 -11.11 17.99
C ALA A 261 -17.45 -12.50 18.09
N LYS A 262 -17.61 -13.36 17.07
CA LYS A 262 -16.98 -14.68 17.00
C LYS A 262 -15.79 -14.76 16.02
N GLY A 263 -15.27 -13.61 15.59
CA GLY A 263 -14.17 -13.54 14.62
C GLY A 263 -14.52 -13.90 13.18
N LEU A 264 -15.55 -14.69 12.95
CA LEU A 264 -16.11 -14.98 11.61
C LEU A 264 -17.57 -14.54 11.57
N PRO A 265 -18.01 -13.83 10.52
CA PRO A 265 -19.41 -13.47 10.33
C PRO A 265 -20.28 -14.72 10.27
N ASN A 266 -21.45 -14.65 10.87
CA ASN A 266 -22.45 -15.74 10.84
C ASN A 266 -23.10 -15.88 9.47
#